data_e62e72fdaa3d4ede6be084df1f3629d9
#
_entry.id   e62e72fdaa3d4ede6be084df1f3629d9
#
_cell.length_a   1.000
_cell.length_b   1.000
_cell.length_c   1.000
_cell.angle_alpha   90.00
_cell.angle_beta   90.00
_cell.angle_gamma   90.00
#
_symmetry.space_group_name_H-M   'P 1'
#
loop_
_entity.id
_entity.type
_entity.pdbx_description
1 polymer ?
#
loop_
_entity_poly.entity_id
_entity_poly.type
_entity_poly.pdbx_seq_one_letter_code
_entity_poly.pdbx_strand_id
1 'polypeptide(L)'
;MLDAGAGSGILSCAFIERLETIDSIQEIELTCYENDENVLPLLKRNLEYCGEETKKKLTVNIIEDNYILSQYLDFNHMLGGNAKPKKYDFVIGNPPYMKISKDAPEATAMPEVCYGAPNLYFIFASMGLFNLCENGEMVYIIPRSWTSGAYF
;
A
#
# COMPACT_ATOMS: atom_id res chain seq x y z
N MET A 1 -7.23 0.28 -7.30
CA MET A 1 -5.91 0.69 -6.77
C MET A 1 -5.76 0.34 -5.30
N LEU A 2 -4.53 0.27 -4.81
CA LEU A 2 -4.18 0.06 -3.41
C LEU A 2 -3.33 1.23 -2.91
N ASP A 3 -3.69 1.81 -1.76
CA ASP A 3 -2.86 2.75 -0.99
C ASP A 3 -2.46 2.05 0.32
N ALA A 4 -1.21 1.60 0.36
CA ALA A 4 -0.67 0.84 1.47
C ALA A 4 -0.06 1.79 2.52
N GLY A 5 -0.72 1.95 3.66
CA GLY A 5 -0.38 2.96 4.66
C GLY A 5 -0.85 4.34 4.22
N ALA A 6 -2.17 4.47 4.04
CA ALA A 6 -2.78 5.62 3.39
C ALA A 6 -2.63 6.95 4.16
N GLY A 7 -2.37 6.88 5.47
CA GLY A 7 -2.28 8.08 6.29
C GLY A 7 -3.55 8.92 6.19
N SER A 8 -3.40 10.19 5.87
CA SER A 8 -4.55 11.09 5.65
C SER A 8 -5.27 10.88 4.31
N GLY A 9 -4.83 9.98 3.45
CA GLY A 9 -5.40 9.72 2.13
C GLY A 9 -4.99 10.72 1.04
N ILE A 10 -3.98 11.56 1.30
CA ILE A 10 -3.61 12.62 0.36
C ILE A 10 -3.09 12.09 -0.98
N LEU A 11 -2.37 10.97 -0.97
CA LEU A 11 -1.90 10.32 -2.21
C LEU A 11 -3.08 9.72 -2.98
N SER A 12 -4.01 9.08 -2.29
CA SER A 12 -5.25 8.56 -2.89
C SER A 12 -6.07 9.67 -3.53
N CYS A 13 -6.28 10.80 -2.83
CA CYS A 13 -7.02 11.94 -3.37
C CYS A 13 -6.33 12.52 -4.62
N ALA A 14 -5.02 12.74 -4.57
CA ALA A 14 -4.26 13.24 -5.71
C ALA A 14 -4.32 12.28 -6.91
N PHE A 15 -4.31 10.98 -6.66
CA PHE A 15 -4.44 9.97 -7.71
C PHE A 15 -5.85 10.00 -8.34
N ILE A 16 -6.91 10.07 -7.53
CA ILE A 16 -8.29 10.20 -8.01
C ILE A 16 -8.45 11.45 -8.87
N GLU A 17 -7.95 12.60 -8.40
CA GLU A 17 -7.96 13.86 -9.15
C GLU A 17 -7.23 13.71 -10.50
N ARG A 18 -6.10 13.04 -10.52
CA ARG A 18 -5.37 12.77 -11.78
C ARG A 18 -6.18 11.91 -12.74
N LEU A 19 -6.93 10.93 -12.25
CA LEU A 19 -7.77 10.06 -13.08
C LEU A 19 -8.96 10.79 -13.72
N GLU A 20 -9.41 11.93 -13.17
CA GLU A 20 -10.46 12.76 -13.77
C GLU A 20 -10.11 13.18 -15.21
N THR A 21 -8.84 13.32 -15.53
CA THR A 21 -8.35 13.72 -16.85
C THR A 21 -8.29 12.57 -17.86
N ILE A 22 -8.63 11.35 -17.46
CA ILE A 22 -8.52 10.13 -18.28
C ILE A 22 -9.93 9.62 -18.60
N ASP A 23 -10.44 9.94 -19.77
CA ASP A 23 -11.82 9.63 -20.18
C ASP A 23 -12.11 8.13 -20.26
N SER A 24 -11.13 7.29 -20.55
CA SER A 24 -11.28 5.84 -20.62
C SER A 24 -11.56 5.17 -19.29
N ILE A 25 -11.21 5.82 -18.17
CA ILE A 25 -11.48 5.31 -16.82
C ILE A 25 -12.81 5.86 -16.35
N GLN A 26 -13.77 4.99 -16.04
CA GLN A 26 -15.09 5.37 -15.53
C GLN A 26 -15.33 4.97 -14.08
N GLU A 27 -14.64 3.93 -13.63
CA GLU A 27 -14.80 3.38 -12.28
C GLU A 27 -13.44 3.27 -11.58
N ILE A 28 -13.39 3.57 -10.31
CA ILE A 28 -12.22 3.49 -9.45
C ILE A 28 -12.58 2.65 -8.23
N GLU A 29 -11.91 1.52 -8.05
CA GLU A 29 -11.92 0.79 -6.79
C GLU A 29 -10.65 1.14 -6.00
N LEU A 30 -10.82 1.76 -4.84
CA LEU A 30 -9.74 2.13 -3.93
C LEU A 30 -9.79 1.26 -2.68
N THR A 31 -8.68 0.63 -2.36
CA THR A 31 -8.45 0.00 -1.05
C THR A 31 -7.35 0.76 -0.33
N CYS A 32 -7.63 1.22 0.89
CA CYS A 32 -6.67 1.89 1.76
C CYS A 32 -6.42 1.03 3.01
N TYR A 33 -5.15 0.85 3.37
CA TYR A 33 -4.77 0.31 4.67
C TYR A 33 -4.27 1.43 5.56
N GLU A 34 -4.82 1.54 6.75
CA GLU A 34 -4.36 2.45 7.80
C GLU A 34 -4.72 1.88 9.17
N ASN A 35 -3.80 1.87 10.11
CA ASN A 35 -4.01 1.32 11.44
C ASN A 35 -3.85 2.35 12.57
N ASP A 36 -3.53 3.61 12.27
CA ASP A 36 -3.48 4.67 13.26
C ASP A 36 -4.89 5.26 13.48
N GLU A 37 -5.49 4.94 14.62
CA GLU A 37 -6.82 5.42 15.00
C GLU A 37 -6.93 6.95 15.03
N ASN A 38 -5.83 7.67 15.23
CA ASN A 38 -5.83 9.13 15.23
C ASN A 38 -5.92 9.71 13.81
N VAL A 39 -5.45 8.98 12.81
CA VAL A 39 -5.44 9.41 11.41
C VAL A 39 -6.67 8.96 10.66
N LEU A 40 -7.27 7.82 11.03
CA LEU A 40 -8.46 7.25 10.38
C LEU A 40 -9.62 8.24 10.17
N PRO A 41 -10.01 9.10 11.15
CA PRO A 41 -11.09 10.05 10.92
C PRO A 41 -10.79 11.06 9.79
N LEU A 42 -9.52 11.46 9.66
CA LEU A 42 -9.08 12.36 8.61
C LEU A 42 -9.08 11.67 7.25
N LEU A 43 -8.59 10.43 7.19
CA LEU A 43 -8.63 9.59 6.00
C LEU A 43 -10.06 9.44 5.48
N LYS A 44 -10.98 9.01 6.34
CA LYS A 44 -12.40 8.84 5.99
C LYS A 44 -13.02 10.11 5.42
N ARG A 45 -12.82 11.24 6.10
CA ARG A 45 -13.32 12.54 5.67
C ARG A 45 -12.76 12.97 4.30
N ASN A 46 -11.45 12.81 4.10
CA ASN A 46 -10.82 13.20 2.84
C ASN A 46 -11.30 12.34 1.66
N LEU A 47 -11.46 11.04 1.86
CA LEU A 47 -11.96 10.14 0.83
C LEU A 47 -13.47 10.34 0.55
N GLU A 48 -14.26 10.67 1.56
CA GLU A 48 -15.66 11.07 1.38
C GLU A 48 -15.76 12.33 0.51
N TYR A 49 -14.98 13.37 0.83
CA TYR A 49 -14.90 14.59 0.02
C TYR A 49 -14.46 14.29 -1.42
N CYS A 50 -13.46 13.46 -1.63
CA CYS A 50 -13.06 13.02 -2.98
C CYS A 50 -14.20 12.32 -3.71
N GLY A 51 -14.98 11.50 -3.00
CA GLY A 51 -16.15 10.81 -3.58
C GLY A 51 -17.27 11.76 -4.01
N GLU A 52 -17.45 12.88 -3.29
CA GLU A 52 -18.42 13.92 -3.64
C GLU A 52 -17.98 14.76 -4.85
N GLU A 53 -16.67 15.02 -4.99
CA GLU A 53 -16.13 15.87 -6.05
C GLU A 53 -15.84 15.11 -7.36
N THR A 54 -15.54 13.81 -7.30
CA THR A 54 -15.21 13.01 -8.50
C THR A 54 -16.44 12.77 -9.37
N LYS A 55 -16.25 12.83 -10.69
CA LYS A 55 -17.24 12.41 -11.70
C LYS A 55 -17.19 10.92 -12.00
N LYS A 56 -16.17 10.23 -11.50
CA LYS A 56 -16.00 8.79 -11.66
C LYS A 56 -16.80 8.05 -10.60
N LYS A 57 -17.20 6.82 -10.90
CA LYS A 57 -17.77 5.95 -9.89
C LYS A 57 -16.65 5.49 -8.93
N LEU A 58 -16.61 6.04 -7.74
CA LEU A 58 -15.61 5.70 -6.71
C LEU A 58 -16.20 4.69 -5.71
N THR A 59 -15.51 3.59 -5.52
CA THR A 59 -15.79 2.62 -4.45
C THR A 59 -14.59 2.58 -3.53
N VAL A 60 -14.79 2.93 -2.25
CA VAL A 60 -13.71 3.00 -1.23
C VAL A 60 -13.87 1.86 -0.24
N ASN A 61 -12.77 1.15 0.01
CA ASN A 61 -12.64 0.16 1.07
C ASN A 61 -11.49 0.54 1.99
N ILE A 62 -11.79 0.95 3.22
CA ILE A 62 -10.79 1.27 4.24
C ILE A 62 -10.64 0.04 5.15
N ILE A 63 -9.42 -0.47 5.24
CA ILE A 63 -9.05 -1.60 6.09
C ILE A 63 -8.23 -1.04 7.25
N GLU A 64 -8.86 -1.04 8.43
CA GLU A 64 -8.31 -0.53 9.68
C GLU A 64 -7.42 -1.58 10.34
N ASP A 65 -6.36 -1.99 9.62
CA ASP A 65 -5.49 -3.08 10.05
C ASP A 65 -4.05 -2.86 9.56
N ASN A 66 -3.12 -3.63 10.12
CA ASN A 66 -1.73 -3.65 9.66
C ASN A 66 -1.65 -4.29 8.26
N TYR A 67 -1.20 -3.49 7.30
CA TYR A 67 -1.11 -3.90 5.90
C TYR A 67 -0.31 -5.21 5.69
N ILE A 68 0.81 -5.36 6.40
CA ILE A 68 1.67 -6.54 6.25
C ILE A 68 1.04 -7.76 6.91
N LEU A 69 0.60 -7.59 8.16
CA LEU A 69 0.12 -8.73 8.97
C LEU A 69 -1.21 -9.27 8.47
N SER A 70 -2.06 -8.43 7.88
CA SER A 70 -3.33 -8.86 7.30
C SER A 70 -3.17 -9.75 6.06
N GLN A 71 -2.00 -9.71 5.39
CA GLN A 71 -1.77 -10.39 4.12
C GLN A 71 -0.64 -11.43 4.14
N TYR A 72 0.07 -11.57 5.27
CA TYR A 72 1.26 -12.43 5.32
C TYR A 72 0.97 -13.90 5.02
N LEU A 73 -0.21 -14.39 5.36
CA LEU A 73 -0.61 -15.77 5.07
C LEU A 73 -0.71 -16.01 3.55
N ASP A 74 -1.32 -15.08 2.82
CA ASP A 74 -1.40 -15.17 1.36
C ASP A 74 -0.02 -15.02 0.72
N PHE A 75 0.83 -14.14 1.25
CA PHE A 75 2.21 -13.99 0.82
C PHE A 75 2.99 -15.32 1.00
N ASN A 76 2.91 -15.94 2.18
CA ASN A 76 3.57 -17.21 2.44
C ASN A 76 3.00 -18.36 1.58
N HIS A 77 1.68 -18.35 1.34
CA HIS A 77 1.06 -19.32 0.44
C HIS A 77 1.51 -19.15 -1.01
N MET A 78 1.85 -17.92 -1.44
CA MET A 78 2.44 -17.67 -2.76
C MET A 78 3.77 -18.39 -2.90
N LEU A 79 4.62 -18.36 -1.88
CA LEU A 79 5.90 -19.09 -1.87
C LEU A 79 5.69 -20.61 -2.02
N GLY A 80 4.54 -21.11 -1.54
CA GLY A 80 4.09 -22.51 -1.73
C GLY A 80 3.23 -22.75 -2.98
N GLY A 81 2.97 -21.73 -3.83
CA GLY A 81 2.18 -21.85 -5.05
C GLY A 81 0.65 -21.86 -4.85
N ASN A 82 0.15 -21.58 -3.67
CA ASN A 82 -1.28 -21.68 -3.32
C ASN A 82 -1.98 -20.34 -3.03
N ALA A 83 -1.29 -19.21 -3.21
CA ALA A 83 -1.85 -17.89 -2.91
C ALA A 83 -2.90 -17.43 -3.92
N LYS A 84 -3.92 -16.78 -3.43
CA LYS A 84 -4.92 -16.05 -4.25
C LYS A 84 -5.06 -14.61 -3.74
N PRO A 85 -3.99 -13.80 -3.76
CA PRO A 85 -4.06 -12.44 -3.26
C PRO A 85 -4.97 -11.58 -4.12
N LYS A 86 -5.60 -10.58 -3.50
CA LYS A 86 -6.21 -9.50 -4.27
C LYS A 86 -5.10 -8.75 -5.02
N LYS A 87 -5.32 -8.52 -6.29
CA LYS A 87 -4.39 -7.82 -7.19
C LYS A 87 -4.95 -6.46 -7.59
N TYR A 88 -4.05 -5.51 -7.81
CA TYR A 88 -4.39 -4.13 -8.12
C TYR A 88 -3.60 -3.64 -9.34
N ASP A 89 -4.23 -2.84 -10.19
CA ASP A 89 -3.58 -2.21 -11.35
C ASP A 89 -2.56 -1.15 -10.91
N PHE A 90 -2.85 -0.47 -9.78
CA PHE A 90 -1.98 0.54 -9.20
C PHE A 90 -1.78 0.28 -7.71
N VAL A 91 -0.54 0.35 -7.29
CA VAL A 91 -0.16 0.32 -5.86
C VAL A 91 0.64 1.59 -5.57
N ILE A 92 0.11 2.40 -4.67
CA ILE A 92 0.78 3.63 -4.24
C ILE A 92 1.06 3.57 -2.75
N GLY A 93 2.02 4.35 -2.28
CA GLY A 93 2.27 4.47 -0.86
C GLY A 93 3.41 5.42 -0.49
N ASN A 94 3.31 5.94 0.72
CA ASN A 94 4.39 6.61 1.43
C ASN A 94 4.62 5.85 2.74
N PRO A 95 5.30 4.70 2.69
CA PRO A 95 5.44 3.81 3.83
C PRO A 95 6.27 4.45 4.95
N PRO A 96 6.13 4.00 6.20
CA PRO A 96 6.93 4.51 7.30
C PRO A 96 8.41 4.20 7.13
N TYR A 97 9.28 5.23 7.28
CA TYR A 97 10.75 5.12 7.17
C TYR A 97 11.37 4.74 8.52
N MET A 98 11.02 3.58 8.99
CA MET A 98 11.41 3.13 10.33
C MET A 98 12.15 1.80 10.28
N LYS A 99 13.31 1.76 10.95
CA LYS A 99 13.99 0.50 11.24
C LYS A 99 13.22 -0.24 12.33
N ILE A 100 13.09 -1.54 12.16
CA ILE A 100 12.42 -2.42 13.10
C ILE A 100 13.38 -3.52 13.56
N SER A 101 13.07 -4.15 14.71
CA SER A 101 13.77 -5.35 15.15
C SER A 101 13.53 -6.50 14.17
N LYS A 102 14.49 -7.42 14.10
CA LYS A 102 14.30 -8.70 13.36
C LYS A 102 13.19 -9.56 13.97
N ASP A 103 12.88 -9.33 15.25
CA ASP A 103 11.81 -10.02 15.96
C ASP A 103 10.47 -9.27 15.88
N ALA A 104 10.41 -8.15 15.17
CA ALA A 104 9.15 -7.44 14.95
C ALA A 104 8.18 -8.30 14.14
N PRO A 105 6.87 -8.23 14.41
CA PRO A 105 5.87 -9.07 13.72
C PRO A 105 5.97 -8.99 12.19
N GLU A 106 6.16 -7.79 11.63
CA GLU A 106 6.28 -7.58 10.19
C GLU A 106 7.54 -8.21 9.60
N ALA A 107 8.68 -8.14 10.33
CA ALA A 107 9.93 -8.78 9.89
C ALA A 107 9.84 -10.30 9.97
N THR A 108 9.14 -10.81 10.99
CA THR A 108 8.90 -12.25 11.17
C THR A 108 7.91 -12.79 10.11
N ALA A 109 6.94 -11.96 9.70
CA ALA A 109 5.98 -12.33 8.67
C ALA A 109 6.61 -12.45 7.27
N MET A 110 7.68 -11.69 6.98
CA MET A 110 8.34 -11.64 5.68
C MET A 110 9.87 -11.76 5.81
N PRO A 111 10.39 -12.87 6.37
CA PRO A 111 11.82 -13.03 6.65
C PRO A 111 12.68 -13.03 5.37
N GLU A 112 12.12 -13.43 4.22
CA GLU A 112 12.80 -13.51 2.93
C GLU A 112 13.24 -12.14 2.39
N VAL A 113 12.59 -11.07 2.85
CA VAL A 113 12.91 -9.69 2.44
C VAL A 113 13.63 -8.90 3.53
N CYS A 114 13.93 -9.54 4.67
CA CYS A 114 14.51 -8.90 5.85
C CYS A 114 16.00 -9.23 6.01
N TYR A 115 16.86 -8.65 5.18
CA TYR A 115 18.30 -8.77 5.33
C TYR A 115 18.85 -7.65 6.22
N GLY A 116 19.84 -7.97 7.06
CA GLY A 116 20.51 -7.00 7.92
C GLY A 116 19.58 -6.41 9.00
N ALA A 117 19.43 -5.08 9.00
CA ALA A 117 18.50 -4.35 9.86
C ALA A 117 17.23 -4.03 9.07
N PRO A 118 16.10 -4.72 9.33
CA PRO A 118 14.89 -4.54 8.56
C PRO A 118 14.34 -3.11 8.64
N ASN A 119 13.82 -2.62 7.52
CA ASN A 119 13.13 -1.33 7.47
C ASN A 119 11.74 -1.52 6.87
N LEU A 120 10.73 -0.92 7.49
CA LEU A 120 9.34 -1.13 7.10
C LEU A 120 9.08 -0.78 5.64
N TYR A 121 9.69 0.26 5.08
CA TYR A 121 9.43 0.60 3.68
C TYR A 121 9.83 -0.50 2.68
N PHE A 122 10.83 -1.34 3.00
CA PHE A 122 11.18 -2.51 2.17
C PHE A 122 10.09 -3.57 2.21
N ILE A 123 9.60 -3.85 3.42
CA ILE A 123 8.54 -4.84 3.63
C ILE A 123 7.27 -4.39 2.91
N PHE A 124 6.91 -3.10 3.06
CA PHE A 124 5.79 -2.50 2.34
C PHE A 124 5.94 -2.59 0.82
N ALA A 125 7.14 -2.27 0.29
CA ALA A 125 7.39 -2.35 -1.14
C ALA A 125 7.28 -3.79 -1.66
N SER A 126 7.80 -4.77 -0.92
CA SER A 126 7.73 -6.19 -1.28
C SER A 126 6.29 -6.71 -1.27
N MET A 127 5.51 -6.34 -0.25
CA MET A 127 4.08 -6.68 -0.20
C MET A 127 3.30 -5.96 -1.30
N GLY A 128 3.67 -4.71 -1.63
CA GLY A 128 3.09 -3.97 -2.76
C GLY A 128 3.31 -4.67 -4.10
N LEU A 129 4.52 -5.18 -4.36
CA LEU A 129 4.80 -5.99 -5.54
C LEU A 129 3.97 -7.29 -5.57
N PHE A 130 3.81 -7.93 -4.42
CA PHE A 130 2.95 -9.10 -4.29
C PHE A 130 1.48 -8.79 -4.63
N ASN A 131 0.99 -7.62 -4.29
CA ASN A 131 -0.39 -7.20 -4.60
C ASN A 131 -0.55 -6.61 -6.01
N LEU A 132 0.52 -6.38 -6.76
CA LEU A 132 0.45 -5.80 -8.10
C LEU A 132 -0.02 -6.85 -9.12
N CYS A 133 -0.92 -6.46 -10.03
CA CYS A 133 -1.29 -7.31 -11.16
C CYS A 133 -0.19 -7.31 -12.23
N GLU A 134 -0.31 -8.22 -13.18
CA GLU A 134 0.56 -8.21 -14.37
C GLU A 134 0.33 -6.91 -15.17
N ASN A 135 1.41 -6.23 -15.55
CA ASN A 135 1.42 -4.90 -16.16
C ASN A 135 0.87 -3.77 -15.27
N GLY A 136 0.70 -4.00 -13.98
CA GLY A 136 0.36 -2.96 -13.02
C GLY A 136 1.53 -2.03 -12.73
N GLU A 137 1.24 -0.87 -12.16
CA GLU A 137 2.24 0.14 -11.81
C GLU A 137 2.30 0.36 -10.29
N MET A 138 3.52 0.46 -9.76
CA MET A 138 3.76 0.77 -8.35
C MET A 138 4.51 2.09 -8.22
N VAL A 139 4.00 2.99 -7.38
CA VAL A 139 4.62 4.28 -7.08
C VAL A 139 4.76 4.46 -5.58
N TYR A 140 6.00 4.49 -5.10
CA TYR A 140 6.30 4.70 -3.68
C TYR A 140 7.20 5.91 -3.47
N ILE A 141 6.89 6.67 -2.43
CA ILE A 141 7.79 7.70 -1.91
C ILE A 141 8.70 7.02 -0.90
N ILE A 142 9.98 6.90 -1.23
CA ILE A 142 10.97 6.21 -0.38
C ILE A 142 12.28 7.01 -0.32
N PRO A 143 13.09 6.84 0.74
CA PRO A 143 14.35 7.54 0.86
C PRO A 143 15.32 7.19 -0.27
N ARG A 144 16.08 8.17 -0.76
CA ARG A 144 17.10 7.96 -1.80
C ARG A 144 18.17 6.92 -1.41
N SER A 145 18.42 6.73 -0.12
CA SER A 145 19.35 5.73 0.40
C SER A 145 18.98 4.28 0.04
N TRP A 146 17.78 4.03 -0.43
CA TRP A 146 17.39 2.75 -1.03
C TRP A 146 18.35 2.31 -2.15
N THR A 147 18.81 3.22 -3.02
CA THR A 147 19.60 2.87 -4.21
C THR A 147 21.11 2.96 -4.00
N SER A 148 21.58 3.43 -2.85
CA SER A 148 23.00 3.74 -2.62
C SER A 148 23.50 3.43 -1.20
N GLY A 149 22.72 2.74 -0.39
CA GLY A 149 23.10 2.43 0.98
C GLY A 149 24.02 1.22 1.07
N ALA A 150 24.89 1.19 2.09
CA ALA A 150 25.77 0.07 2.43
C ALA A 150 25.01 -1.19 2.94
N TYR A 151 23.70 -1.28 2.72
CA TYR A 151 22.82 -2.32 3.22
C TYR A 151 22.27 -3.24 2.12
N PHE A 152 22.90 -3.22 0.94
CA PHE A 152 22.65 -4.12 -0.17
C PHE A 152 23.88 -4.96 -0.44
#